data_c6ef92fb40ef15f4bf090a71ede7665c
#
_entry.id   c6ef92fb40ef15f4bf090a71ede7665c
#
_cell.length_a   1.000
_cell.length_b   1.000
_cell.length_c   1.000
_cell.angle_alpha   90.00
_cell.angle_beta   90.00
_cell.angle_gamma   90.00
#
_symmetry.space_group_name_H-M   'P 1'
#
loop_
_entity.id
_entity.type
_entity.pdbx_description
1 polymer ?
#
loop_
_entity_poly.entity_id
_entity_poly.type
_entity_poly.pdbx_seq_one_letter_code
_entity_poly.pdbx_strand_id
1 'polypeptide(L)'
;MKHLTPTETYAYLQAHPEALFLDVRMELEYLYVGHPPGVVHVAWYEYPEMQTDAARFVAQVRREAGNALDKPVVLLCRSGTRTVAAGQALESAGFTEVINVLHGFEGDPDENFHRGKLNGWRFDGLPWEQM
;
A
#
# COMPACT_ATOMS: atom_id res chain seq x y z
N MET A 1 10.36 9.91 0.21
CA MET A 1 9.52 8.76 -0.22
C MET A 1 9.81 8.46 -1.67
N LYS A 2 10.07 7.19 -1.97
CA LYS A 2 10.24 6.74 -3.35
C LYS A 2 8.89 6.40 -3.94
N HIS A 3 8.75 6.54 -5.26
CA HIS A 3 7.53 6.16 -5.98
C HIS A 3 7.92 5.18 -7.07
N LEU A 4 7.39 3.97 -7.00
CA LEU A 4 7.64 2.91 -7.96
C LEU A 4 6.35 2.50 -8.66
N THR A 5 6.44 2.15 -9.94
CA THR A 5 5.31 1.55 -10.63
C THR A 5 5.01 0.17 -10.05
N PRO A 6 3.83 -0.41 -10.29
CA PRO A 6 3.55 -1.76 -9.80
C PRO A 6 4.59 -2.79 -10.25
N THR A 7 5.00 -2.74 -11.52
CA THR A 7 6.01 -3.67 -12.06
C THR A 7 7.35 -3.48 -11.37
N GLU A 8 7.79 -2.24 -11.19
CA GLU A 8 9.03 -1.94 -10.46
C GLU A 8 8.95 -2.38 -9.01
N THR A 9 7.77 -2.20 -8.39
CA THR A 9 7.53 -2.61 -7.01
C THR A 9 7.64 -4.12 -6.87
N TYR A 10 7.03 -4.87 -7.80
CA TYR A 10 7.10 -6.33 -7.77
C TYR A 10 8.55 -6.80 -7.84
N ALA A 11 9.35 -6.23 -8.74
CA ALA A 11 10.77 -6.56 -8.85
C ALA A 11 11.52 -6.20 -7.56
N TYR A 12 11.20 -5.04 -6.97
CA TYR A 12 11.82 -4.62 -5.72
C TYR A 12 11.53 -5.62 -4.60
N LEU A 13 10.29 -6.07 -4.47
CA LEU A 13 9.89 -7.02 -3.42
C LEU A 13 10.56 -8.38 -3.61
N GLN A 14 10.77 -8.81 -4.85
CA GLN A 14 11.50 -10.05 -5.13
C GLN A 14 12.96 -9.94 -4.69
N ALA A 15 13.57 -8.78 -4.87
CA ALA A 15 14.96 -8.53 -4.50
C ALA A 15 15.13 -8.20 -3.01
N HIS A 16 14.07 -7.81 -2.32
CA HIS A 16 14.10 -7.40 -0.90
C HIS A 16 13.03 -8.14 -0.10
N PRO A 17 13.21 -9.46 0.13
CA PRO A 17 12.20 -10.24 0.85
C PRO A 17 11.98 -9.79 2.30
N GLU A 18 12.91 -9.01 2.85
CA GLU A 18 12.79 -8.42 4.19
C GLU A 18 11.86 -7.20 4.22
N ALA A 19 11.54 -6.63 3.07
CA ALA A 19 10.68 -5.44 3.01
C ALA A 19 9.26 -5.75 3.51
N LEU A 20 8.69 -4.79 4.22
CA LEU A 20 7.32 -4.90 4.71
C LEU A 20 6.37 -4.34 3.64
N PHE A 21 5.51 -5.21 3.10
CA PHE A 21 4.54 -4.83 2.07
C PHE A 21 3.17 -4.68 2.71
N LEU A 22 2.64 -3.45 2.72
CA LEU A 22 1.42 -3.09 3.41
C LEU A 22 0.32 -2.64 2.46
N ASP A 23 -0.89 -3.16 2.68
CA ASP A 23 -2.10 -2.65 2.08
C ASP A 23 -2.76 -1.72 3.10
N VAL A 24 -2.86 -0.43 2.77
CA VAL A 24 -3.39 0.58 3.70
C VAL A 24 -4.87 0.90 3.43
N ARG A 25 -5.51 0.11 2.55
CA ARG A 25 -6.92 0.29 2.22
C ARG A 25 -7.81 -0.19 3.36
N MET A 26 -9.11 0.06 3.22
CA MET A 26 -10.11 -0.48 4.14
C MET A 26 -10.19 -2.01 4.02
N GLU A 27 -10.61 -2.68 5.09
CA GLU A 27 -10.76 -4.14 5.10
C GLU A 27 -11.66 -4.64 3.98
N LEU A 28 -12.75 -3.91 3.68
CA LEU A 28 -13.64 -4.29 2.59
C LEU A 28 -12.94 -4.33 1.24
N GLU A 29 -12.07 -3.38 0.98
CA GLU A 29 -11.28 -3.37 -0.25
C GLU A 29 -10.29 -4.53 -0.28
N TYR A 30 -9.60 -4.75 0.82
CA TYR A 30 -8.63 -5.84 0.96
C TYR A 30 -9.28 -7.20 0.69
N LEU A 31 -10.45 -7.44 1.28
CA LEU A 31 -11.12 -8.74 1.18
C LEU A 31 -11.85 -8.92 -0.15
N TYR A 32 -12.71 -7.96 -0.53
CA TYR A 32 -13.65 -8.15 -1.64
C TYR A 32 -13.12 -7.71 -2.99
N VAL A 33 -12.34 -6.64 -3.03
CA VAL A 33 -11.70 -6.23 -4.28
C VAL A 33 -10.49 -7.10 -4.58
N GLY A 34 -9.82 -7.55 -3.53
CA GLY A 34 -8.63 -8.38 -3.64
C GLY A 34 -7.38 -7.67 -3.19
N HIS A 35 -6.28 -8.42 -3.12
CA HIS A 35 -4.99 -7.92 -2.66
C HIS A 35 -3.86 -8.78 -3.22
N PRO A 36 -2.62 -8.27 -3.26
CA PRO A 36 -1.47 -9.09 -3.62
C PRO A 36 -1.22 -10.18 -2.58
N PRO A 37 -0.73 -11.38 -2.99
CA PRO A 37 -0.38 -12.41 -2.02
C PRO A 37 0.71 -11.93 -1.07
N GLY A 38 0.58 -12.29 0.21
CA GLY A 38 1.60 -11.98 1.22
C GLY A 38 1.60 -10.54 1.73
N VAL A 39 0.71 -9.67 1.24
CA VAL A 39 0.60 -8.30 1.73
C VAL A 39 -0.01 -8.32 3.14
N VAL A 40 0.48 -7.43 4.00
CA VAL A 40 -0.05 -7.27 5.37
C VAL A 40 -1.03 -6.10 5.37
N HIS A 41 -2.21 -6.32 5.91
CA HIS A 41 -3.25 -5.29 5.95
C HIS A 41 -3.10 -4.43 7.21
N VAL A 42 -2.83 -3.14 7.01
CA VAL A 42 -2.81 -2.13 8.08
C VAL A 42 -3.54 -0.91 7.54
N ALA A 43 -4.80 -0.75 7.88
CA ALA A 43 -5.64 0.29 7.31
C ALA A 43 -5.22 1.70 7.74
N TRP A 44 -5.18 2.64 6.78
CA TRP A 44 -4.99 4.06 7.07
C TRP A 44 -6.25 4.65 7.71
N TYR A 45 -7.42 4.21 7.24
CA TYR A 45 -8.71 4.46 7.90
C TYR A 45 -9.66 3.31 7.54
N GLU A 46 -10.75 3.19 8.30
CA GLU A 46 -11.76 2.18 8.07
C GLU A 46 -13.15 2.77 7.93
N TYR A 47 -14.02 2.05 7.23
CA TYR A 47 -15.44 2.32 7.14
C TYR A 47 -16.11 1.91 8.48
N PRO A 48 -17.13 2.62 9.00
CA PRO A 48 -17.81 3.74 8.34
C PRO A 48 -17.27 5.13 8.67
N GLU A 49 -16.47 5.28 9.71
CA GLU A 49 -16.00 6.60 10.18
C GLU A 49 -15.05 7.25 9.21
N MET A 50 -14.17 6.47 8.59
CA MET A 50 -13.17 6.92 7.63
C MET A 50 -12.30 8.06 8.19
N GLN A 51 -12.02 7.99 9.49
CA GLN A 51 -11.16 8.95 10.17
C GLN A 51 -9.76 8.40 10.31
N THR A 52 -8.79 9.24 9.98
CA THR A 52 -7.39 8.85 10.11
C THR A 52 -6.91 9.04 11.54
N ASP A 53 -6.09 8.09 12.00
CA ASP A 53 -5.37 8.18 13.27
C ASP A 53 -3.92 7.81 12.97
N ALA A 54 -3.14 8.83 12.64
CA ALA A 54 -1.76 8.62 12.19
C ALA A 54 -0.91 7.94 13.27
N ALA A 55 -1.10 8.29 14.54
CA ALA A 55 -0.35 7.70 15.64
C ALA A 55 -0.63 6.20 15.78
N ARG A 56 -1.89 5.79 15.65
CA ARG A 56 -2.28 4.39 15.70
C ARG A 56 -1.70 3.63 14.49
N PHE A 57 -1.80 4.21 13.31
CA PHE A 57 -1.24 3.62 12.09
C PHE A 57 0.26 3.39 12.24
N VAL A 58 1.00 4.42 12.64
CA VAL A 58 2.44 4.32 12.85
C VAL A 58 2.79 3.24 13.88
N ALA A 59 2.05 3.19 14.99
CA ALA A 59 2.28 2.18 16.03
C ALA A 59 2.09 0.76 15.49
N GLN A 60 1.06 0.54 14.67
CA GLN A 60 0.83 -0.77 14.05
C GLN A 60 1.95 -1.14 13.09
N VAL A 61 2.39 -0.19 12.25
CA VAL A 61 3.47 -0.45 11.30
C VAL A 61 4.79 -0.72 12.03
N ARG A 62 5.09 0.03 13.11
CA ARG A 62 6.28 -0.24 13.92
C ARG A 62 6.25 -1.66 14.49
N ARG A 63 5.11 -2.12 14.94
CA ARG A 63 4.94 -3.48 15.44
C ARG A 63 5.24 -4.51 14.35
N GLU A 64 4.68 -4.33 13.17
CA GLU A 64 4.90 -5.22 12.03
C GLU A 64 6.36 -5.21 11.59
N ALA A 65 7.04 -4.08 11.74
CA ALA A 65 8.45 -3.93 11.39
C ALA A 65 9.40 -4.42 12.49
N GLY A 66 8.88 -4.88 13.64
CA GLY A 66 9.71 -5.28 14.78
C GLY A 66 10.53 -4.11 15.34
N ASN A 67 9.99 -2.90 15.27
CA ASN A 67 10.64 -1.63 15.68
C ASN A 67 11.88 -1.28 14.84
N ALA A 68 12.08 -1.91 13.70
CA ALA A 68 13.22 -1.63 12.80
C ALA A 68 12.84 -0.49 11.85
N LEU A 69 13.20 0.75 12.19
CA LEU A 69 12.87 1.93 11.39
C LEU A 69 13.61 2.00 10.05
N ASP A 70 14.67 1.22 9.89
CA ASP A 70 15.42 1.13 8.63
C ASP A 70 14.87 0.03 7.70
N LYS A 71 13.85 -0.71 8.14
CA LYS A 71 13.21 -1.72 7.30
C LYS A 71 12.43 -1.03 6.19
N PRO A 72 12.63 -1.44 4.92
CA PRO A 72 11.85 -0.86 3.83
C PRO A 72 10.36 -1.14 4.00
N VAL A 73 9.53 -0.12 3.80
CA VAL A 73 8.07 -0.23 3.89
C VAL A 73 7.47 0.17 2.56
N VAL A 74 6.76 -0.76 1.94
CA VAL A 74 6.09 -0.56 0.65
C VAL A 74 4.60 -0.43 0.88
N LEU A 75 4.01 0.68 0.41
CA LEU A 75 2.62 1.02 0.71
C LEU A 75 1.76 0.93 -0.55
N LEU A 76 0.64 0.21 -0.44
CA LEU A 76 -0.33 0.02 -1.51
C LEU A 76 -1.69 0.55 -1.09
N CYS A 77 -2.33 1.33 -1.96
CA CYS A 77 -3.74 1.68 -1.78
C CYS A 77 -4.48 1.50 -3.11
N ARG A 78 -5.64 2.14 -3.30
CA ARG A 78 -6.44 1.93 -4.50
C ARG A 78 -5.78 2.52 -5.75
N SER A 79 -5.31 3.77 -5.65
CA SER A 79 -4.75 4.49 -6.80
C SER A 79 -3.48 5.28 -6.47
N GLY A 80 -2.94 5.14 -5.25
CA GLY A 80 -1.71 5.81 -4.85
C GLY A 80 -1.90 7.12 -4.09
N THR A 81 -3.11 7.45 -3.66
CA THR A 81 -3.41 8.72 -2.98
C THR A 81 -3.28 8.61 -1.46
N ARG A 82 -3.93 7.63 -0.84
CA ARG A 82 -3.88 7.42 0.62
C ARG A 82 -2.47 7.12 1.09
N THR A 83 -1.70 6.43 0.27
CA THR A 83 -0.30 6.05 0.57
C THR A 83 0.61 7.24 0.74
N VAL A 84 0.33 8.37 0.10
CA VAL A 84 1.16 9.57 0.25
C VAL A 84 1.07 10.09 1.69
N ALA A 85 -0.14 10.26 2.22
CA ALA A 85 -0.33 10.71 3.60
C ALA A 85 0.19 9.68 4.60
N ALA A 86 -0.09 8.39 4.38
CA ALA A 86 0.41 7.32 5.23
C ALA A 86 1.94 7.27 5.24
N GLY A 87 2.56 7.41 4.07
CA GLY A 87 4.02 7.43 3.94
C GLY A 87 4.66 8.61 4.65
N GLN A 88 4.05 9.80 4.55
CA GLN A 88 4.53 10.98 5.25
C GLN A 88 4.50 10.78 6.76
N ALA A 89 3.45 10.14 7.27
CA ALA A 89 3.35 9.83 8.69
C ALA A 89 4.47 8.89 9.15
N LEU A 90 4.79 7.88 8.34
CA LEU A 90 5.88 6.96 8.64
C LEU A 90 7.24 7.65 8.60
N GLU A 91 7.48 8.48 7.60
CA GLU A 91 8.73 9.23 7.51
C GLU A 91 8.91 10.18 8.69
N SER A 92 7.85 10.87 9.10
CA SER A 92 7.86 11.73 10.27
C SER A 92 8.16 10.96 11.56
N ALA A 93 7.83 9.68 11.59
CA ALA A 93 8.09 8.80 12.74
C ALA A 93 9.48 8.16 12.70
N GLY A 94 10.28 8.42 11.66
CA GLY A 94 11.66 7.97 11.57
C GLY A 94 11.92 6.81 10.61
N PHE A 95 10.90 6.31 9.90
CA PHE A 95 11.14 5.30 8.87
C PHE A 95 11.97 5.90 7.74
N THR A 96 13.05 5.22 7.37
CA THR A 96 14.05 5.79 6.45
C THR A 96 13.85 5.35 5.00
N GLU A 97 13.09 4.31 4.74
CA GLU A 97 12.84 3.83 3.38
C GLU A 97 11.36 3.52 3.19
N VAL A 98 10.62 4.49 2.66
CA VAL A 98 9.18 4.38 2.43
C VAL A 98 8.93 4.48 0.93
N ILE A 99 8.18 3.52 0.39
CA ILE A 99 7.92 3.39 -1.04
C ILE A 99 6.42 3.39 -1.28
N ASN A 100 5.99 4.27 -2.18
CA ASN A 100 4.61 4.33 -2.64
C ASN A 100 4.47 3.56 -3.94
N VAL A 101 3.47 2.67 -4.03
CA VAL A 101 3.12 2.00 -5.29
C VAL A 101 2.27 2.95 -6.10
N LEU A 102 2.85 3.50 -7.17
CA LEU A 102 2.12 4.37 -8.10
C LEU A 102 0.93 3.63 -8.68
N HIS A 103 -0.19 4.33 -8.84
CA HIS A 103 -1.43 3.82 -9.41
C HIS A 103 -2.12 2.76 -8.54
N GLY A 104 -1.49 2.28 -7.49
CA GLY A 104 -2.09 1.38 -6.52
C GLY A 104 -2.56 0.05 -7.08
N PHE A 105 -3.54 -0.55 -6.40
CA PHE A 105 -4.06 -1.86 -6.75
C PHE A 105 -5.00 -1.83 -7.95
N GLU A 106 -5.89 -0.84 -8.00
CA GLU A 106 -6.94 -0.74 -9.02
C GLU A 106 -6.62 0.25 -10.13
N GLY A 107 -5.66 1.14 -9.91
CA GLY A 107 -5.29 2.14 -10.90
C GLY A 107 -6.20 3.37 -10.90
N ASP A 108 -5.91 4.27 -11.83
CA ASP A 108 -6.67 5.50 -12.02
C ASP A 108 -7.96 5.22 -12.80
N PRO A 109 -9.05 5.96 -12.55
CA PRO A 109 -10.25 5.82 -13.35
C PRO A 109 -10.03 6.39 -14.75
N ASP A 110 -10.63 5.74 -15.75
CA ASP A 110 -10.63 6.25 -17.12
C ASP A 110 -11.70 7.35 -17.28
N GLU A 111 -11.90 7.81 -18.52
CA GLU A 111 -12.87 8.88 -18.82
C GLU A 111 -14.31 8.48 -18.48
N ASN A 112 -14.59 7.18 -18.37
CA ASN A 112 -15.91 6.66 -18.01
C ASN A 112 -15.98 6.24 -16.53
N PHE A 113 -15.01 6.67 -15.71
CA PHE A 113 -14.92 6.35 -14.29
C PHE A 113 -14.76 4.86 -14.01
N HIS A 114 -14.11 4.13 -14.93
CA HIS A 114 -13.78 2.72 -14.75
C HIS A 114 -12.31 2.57 -14.37
N ARG A 115 -12.03 1.79 -13.33
CA ARG A 115 -10.66 1.44 -12.95
C ARG A 115 -10.28 0.10 -13.57
N GLY A 116 -8.97 -0.17 -13.61
CA GLY A 116 -8.45 -1.41 -14.17
C GLY A 116 -8.28 -1.38 -15.68
N LYS A 117 -8.32 -0.21 -16.29
CA LYS A 117 -8.23 -0.06 -17.74
C LYS A 117 -7.04 0.77 -18.20
N LEU A 118 -6.37 1.46 -17.31
CA LEU A 118 -5.23 2.33 -17.65
C LEU A 118 -3.93 1.85 -17.02
N ASN A 119 -3.96 1.53 -15.73
CA ASN A 119 -2.78 1.20 -14.95
C ASN A 119 -3.19 0.52 -13.65
N GLY A 120 -2.20 0.19 -12.82
CA GLY A 120 -2.41 -0.43 -11.52
C GLY A 120 -1.89 -1.86 -11.44
N TRP A 121 -1.81 -2.37 -10.21
CA TRP A 121 -1.27 -3.70 -9.95
C TRP A 121 -1.97 -4.79 -10.76
N ARG A 122 -3.31 -4.81 -10.73
CA ARG A 122 -4.09 -5.80 -11.48
C ARG A 122 -3.98 -5.61 -12.98
N PHE A 123 -4.02 -4.35 -13.45
CA PHE A 123 -3.89 -4.04 -14.87
C PHE A 123 -2.57 -4.55 -15.43
N ASP A 124 -1.50 -4.46 -14.65
CA ASP A 124 -0.16 -4.90 -15.06
C ASP A 124 0.01 -6.43 -14.98
N GLY A 125 -1.04 -7.16 -14.63
CA GLY A 125 -1.02 -8.62 -14.62
C GLY A 125 -0.24 -9.24 -13.47
N LEU A 126 0.02 -8.48 -12.41
CA LEU A 126 0.76 -8.98 -11.25
C LEU A 126 -0.11 -9.86 -10.36
N PRO A 127 0.48 -10.75 -9.56
CA PRO A 127 -0.30 -11.70 -8.75
C PRO A 127 -1.24 -11.03 -7.77
N TRP A 128 -2.47 -11.54 -7.68
CA TRP A 128 -3.43 -11.08 -6.69
C TRP A 128 -4.46 -12.18 -6.40
N GLU A 129 -5.14 -12.03 -5.27
CA GLU A 129 -6.14 -13.00 -4.82
C GLU A 129 -7.29 -12.28 -4.12
N GLN A 130 -8.43 -12.97 -3.98
CA GLN A 130 -9.58 -12.52 -3.21
C GLN A 130 -9.87 -13.55 -2.12
N MET A 131 -10.67 -13.13 -1.14
CA MET A 131 -11.06 -14.06 -0.08
C MET A 131 -11.94 -15.19 -0.61
#